data_f04ddeb9f00d8c5d2693ed67b3d97c1e
#
_entry.id   f04ddeb9f00d8c5d2693ed67b3d97c1e
#
_cell.length_a   1.000
_cell.length_b   1.000
_cell.length_c   1.000
_cell.angle_alpha   90.00
_cell.angle_beta   90.00
_cell.angle_gamma   90.00
#
_symmetry.space_group_name_H-M   'P 1'
#
loop_
_entity.id
_entity.type
_entity.pdbx_description
1 polymer ?
#
loop_
_entity_poly.entity_id
_entity_poly.type
_entity_poly.pdbx_seq_one_letter_code
_entity_poly.pdbx_strand_id
1 'polypeptide(L)' 'MYRRIRDLREDHDLTQKQVAQLLGMSQTGYSKYETGENDIPTAVLIKLADYYKTSVDYLLGRTDKK' A
#
# COMPACT_ATOMS: atom_id res chain seq x y z
N MET A 1 -4.55 4.63 9.87
CA MET A 1 -3.27 4.33 9.23
C MET A 1 -3.18 2.85 8.91
N TYR A 2 -2.83 2.51 7.69
CA TYR A 2 -2.79 1.12 7.24
C TYR A 2 -1.34 0.64 7.21
N ARG A 3 -0.85 0.13 8.34
CA ARG A 3 0.55 -0.27 8.50
C ARG A 3 0.98 -1.38 7.54
N ARG A 4 0.05 -2.22 7.11
CA ARG A 4 0.41 -3.38 6.28
C ARG A 4 0.93 -3.01 4.90
N ILE A 5 0.52 -1.86 4.34
CA ILE A 5 1.09 -1.43 3.06
C ILE A 5 2.57 -1.12 3.19
N ARG A 6 2.98 -0.54 4.31
CA ARG A 6 4.38 -0.28 4.60
C ARG A 6 5.12 -1.58 4.87
N ASP A 7 4.54 -2.46 5.69
CA ASP A 7 5.17 -3.74 6.03
C ASP A 7 5.41 -4.57 4.77
N LEU A 8 4.42 -4.66 3.88
CA LEU A 8 4.58 -5.39 2.62
C LEU A 8 5.62 -4.75 1.72
N ARG A 9 5.64 -3.42 1.66
CA ARG A 9 6.65 -2.71 0.89
C ARG A 9 8.06 -3.06 1.38
N GLU A 10 8.27 -3.01 2.69
CA GLU A 10 9.57 -3.32 3.28
C GLU A 10 9.93 -4.80 3.10
N ASP A 11 8.96 -5.69 3.23
CA ASP A 11 9.16 -7.13 3.02
C ASP A 11 9.61 -7.44 1.59
N HIS A 12 9.20 -6.63 0.63
CA HIS A 12 9.57 -6.77 -0.79
C HIS A 12 10.80 -5.95 -1.17
N ASP A 13 11.47 -5.34 -0.18
CA ASP A 13 12.65 -4.50 -0.40
C ASP A 13 12.40 -3.36 -1.38
N LEU A 14 11.20 -2.77 -1.32
CA LEU A 14 10.82 -1.66 -2.18
C LEU A 14 10.94 -0.33 -1.45
N THR A 15 11.33 0.71 -2.19
CA THR A 15 11.29 2.08 -1.67
C THR A 15 9.90 2.67 -1.91
N GLN A 16 9.57 3.73 -1.17
CA GLN A 16 8.32 4.47 -1.42
C GLN A 16 8.26 4.98 -2.86
N LYS A 17 9.39 5.43 -3.39
CA LYS A 17 9.46 5.91 -4.77
C LYS A 17 9.10 4.82 -5.77
N GLN A 18 9.61 3.60 -5.55
CA GLN A 18 9.31 2.47 -6.44
C GLN A 18 7.82 2.13 -6.44
N VAL A 19 7.21 2.08 -5.26
CA VAL A 19 5.77 1.79 -5.16
C VAL A 19 4.95 2.92 -5.78
N ALA A 20 5.34 4.18 -5.53
CA ALA A 20 4.67 5.31 -6.15
C ALA A 20 4.70 5.21 -7.68
N GLN A 21 5.84 4.81 -8.25
CA GLN A 21 5.95 4.61 -9.69
C GLN A 21 5.02 3.52 -10.19
N LEU A 22 4.91 2.40 -9.46
CA LEU A 22 3.97 1.34 -9.79
C LEU A 22 2.53 1.82 -9.82
N LEU A 23 2.19 2.75 -8.94
CA LEU A 23 0.85 3.31 -8.83
C LEU A 23 0.62 4.49 -9.78
N GLY A 24 1.66 4.97 -10.47
CA GLY A 24 1.57 6.12 -11.35
C GLY A 24 1.36 7.43 -10.60
N MET A 25 1.94 7.57 -9.41
CA MET A 25 1.75 8.77 -8.58
C MET A 25 3.08 9.25 -8.02
N SER A 26 3.06 10.43 -7.38
CA SER A 26 4.26 10.99 -6.76
C SER A 26 4.61 10.26 -5.48
N GLN A 27 5.89 10.26 -5.12
CA GLN A 27 6.35 9.69 -3.86
C GLN A 27 5.69 10.38 -2.67
N THR A 28 5.55 11.70 -2.72
CA THR A 28 4.91 12.47 -1.64
C THR A 28 3.46 12.03 -1.43
N GLY A 29 2.72 11.84 -2.52
CA GLY A 29 1.33 11.37 -2.44
C GLY A 29 1.25 9.98 -1.85
N TYR A 30 2.11 9.06 -2.27
CA TYR A 30 2.13 7.71 -1.72
C TYR A 30 2.51 7.72 -0.23
N SER A 31 3.51 8.53 0.14
CA SER A 31 3.97 8.63 1.53
C SER A 31 2.81 8.99 2.47
N LYS A 32 1.90 9.85 2.02
CA LYS A 32 0.74 10.25 2.84
C LYS A 32 -0.22 9.09 3.10
N TYR A 33 -0.24 8.09 2.24
CA TYR A 33 -1.01 6.87 2.49
C TYR A 33 -0.39 6.07 3.65
N GLU A 34 0.94 5.96 3.68
CA GLU A 34 1.62 5.22 4.74
C GLU A 34 1.52 5.92 6.09
N THR A 35 1.53 7.26 6.11
CA THR A 35 1.41 8.03 7.35
C THR A 35 -0.02 8.16 7.85
N GLY A 36 -0.99 7.93 7.00
CA GLY A 36 -2.40 8.09 7.34
C GLY A 36 -2.93 9.51 7.14
N GLU A 37 -2.13 10.42 6.57
CA GLU A 37 -2.60 11.77 6.27
C GLU A 37 -3.72 11.76 5.24
N ASN A 38 -3.65 10.86 4.27
CA ASN A 38 -4.67 10.70 3.25
C ASN A 38 -5.20 9.27 3.26
N ASP A 39 -6.52 9.14 3.10
CA ASP A 39 -7.12 7.83 2.89
C ASP A 39 -6.72 7.27 1.54
N ILE A 40 -6.61 5.95 1.46
CA ILE A 40 -6.22 5.27 0.24
C ILE A 40 -7.47 5.01 -0.61
N PRO A 41 -7.53 5.53 -1.84
CA PRO A 41 -8.66 5.23 -2.72
C PRO A 41 -8.78 3.72 -2.99
N THR A 42 -10.00 3.26 -3.19
CA THR A 42 -10.27 1.84 -3.44
C THR A 42 -9.47 1.31 -4.62
N ALA A 43 -9.35 2.09 -5.69
CA ALA A 43 -8.58 1.67 -6.87
C ALA A 43 -7.11 1.41 -6.53
N VAL A 44 -6.52 2.22 -5.65
CA VAL A 44 -5.14 2.05 -5.21
C VAL A 44 -5.02 0.81 -4.33
N LEU A 45 -5.97 0.57 -3.44
CA LEU A 45 -5.99 -0.63 -2.60
C LEU A 45 -6.03 -1.90 -3.46
N ILE A 46 -6.84 -1.90 -4.50
CA ILE A 46 -6.94 -3.05 -5.42
C ILE A 46 -5.60 -3.27 -6.11
N LYS A 47 -4.96 -2.22 -6.61
CA LYS A 47 -3.64 -2.34 -7.26
C LYS A 47 -2.59 -2.90 -6.32
N LEU A 48 -2.56 -2.43 -5.08
CA LEU A 48 -1.61 -2.92 -4.08
C LEU A 48 -1.88 -4.38 -3.74
N ALA A 49 -3.14 -4.75 -3.57
CA ALA A 49 -3.52 -6.14 -3.27
C ALA A 49 -3.09 -7.07 -4.42
N ASP A 50 -3.31 -6.66 -5.65
CA ASP A 50 -2.90 -7.44 -6.82
C ASP A 50 -1.38 -7.55 -6.90
N TYR A 51 -0.67 -6.46 -6.68
CA TYR A 51 0.78 -6.45 -6.75
C TYR A 51 1.40 -7.36 -5.69
N TYR A 52 0.92 -7.27 -4.46
CA TYR A 52 1.45 -8.07 -3.36
C TYR A 52 0.80 -9.45 -3.26
N LYS A 53 -0.13 -9.77 -4.14
CA LYS A 53 -0.86 -11.05 -4.18
C LYS A 53 -1.53 -11.34 -2.84
N THR A 54 -2.24 -10.36 -2.34
CA THR A 54 -2.99 -10.46 -1.09
C THR A 54 -4.38 -9.86 -1.27
N SER A 55 -5.16 -9.79 -0.19
CA SER A 55 -6.50 -9.22 -0.24
C SER A 55 -6.53 -7.79 0.24
N VAL A 56 -7.52 -7.02 -0.19
CA VAL A 56 -7.78 -5.69 0.35
C VAL A 56 -8.07 -5.78 1.85
N ASP A 57 -8.78 -6.82 2.29
CA ASP A 57 -9.05 -7.02 3.72
C ASP A 57 -7.76 -7.13 4.53
N TYR A 58 -6.77 -7.84 4.01
CA TYR A 58 -5.47 -7.93 4.69
C TYR A 58 -4.80 -6.56 4.76
N LEU A 59 -4.82 -5.79 3.68
CA LEU A 59 -4.22 -4.45 3.64
C LEU A 59 -4.87 -3.52 4.66
N LEU A 60 -6.18 -3.66 4.87
CA LEU A 60 -6.93 -2.83 5.81
C LEU A 60 -6.82 -3.33 7.25
N GLY A 61 -6.17 -4.47 7.48
CA GLY A 61 -6.04 -5.03 8.82
C GLY A 61 -7.29 -5.74 9.32
N ARG A 62 -8.21 -6.10 8.42
CA ARG A 62 -9.46 -6.78 8.80
C ARG A 62 -9.30 -8.29 8.94
N THR A 63 -8.22 -8.84 8.41
CA THR A 63 -7.89 -10.24 8.53
C THR A 63 -6.38 -10.41 8.63
N ASP A 64 -5.93 -11.48 9.29
CA ASP A 64 -4.50 -11.84 9.36
C ASP A 64 -4.08 -12.77 8.22
N LYS A 65 -5.02 -13.22 7.40
CA LYS A 65 -4.74 -14.12 6.27
C LYS A 65 -4.35 -13.31 5.05
N LYS A 66 -3.19 -13.60 4.52
CA LYS A 66 -2.71 -12.99 3.29
C LYS A 66 -3.45 -13.47 2.05
#